data_0ab51ef886b2cefaa84046d0c916d5d2
#
_entry.id   0ab51ef886b2cefaa84046d0c916d5d2
#
_cell.length_a   1.000
_cell.length_b   1.000
_cell.length_c   1.000
_cell.angle_alpha   90.00
_cell.angle_beta   90.00
_cell.angle_gamma   90.00
#
_symmetry.space_group_name_H-M   'P 1'
#
loop_
_entity.id
_entity.type
_entity.pdbx_description
1 polymer ?
#
loop_
_entity_poly.entity_id
_entity_poly.type
_entity_poly.pdbx_seq_one_letter_code
_entity_poly.pdbx_strand_id
1 'polypeptide(L)'
;MSSVFHYTDSAGLLGILSSKSLFATHYRYLNDVSEGSLIRDLILPILEDEITEINSKLRERSLLRGFYEFHGVRGNRLQAEGFYTSLVNSLDNTTPPFVLSFCRHTEAKTIKHGLLSQWRGYAGSAGFAIEFDEPQLCELITVENNTFAYPFIKSDYVRYKGYDDLFDREMYRGVAGELIRRMFERSGDISDITGRKELDPVMINFANTAPFLKDEGFQEEQEYRIVAGRVNQDIIAPGATRRMKEIKFRSKGGLIVPYIELFKGTSPDLPIISIIVGPHPFQDKQEAAVRMALQSTPFSKADVRLSAIPFRR
;
A
#
# COMPACT_ATOMS: atom_id res chain seq x y z
N MET A 1 7.96 -12.97 -21.12
CA MET A 1 8.19 -11.74 -20.36
C MET A 1 7.04 -11.57 -19.41
N SER A 2 7.30 -11.25 -18.15
CA SER A 2 6.25 -10.94 -17.17
C SER A 2 5.85 -9.47 -17.35
N SER A 3 4.54 -9.20 -17.38
CA SER A 3 4.02 -7.83 -17.49
C SER A 3 2.89 -7.58 -16.50
N VAL A 4 2.72 -6.31 -16.13
CA VAL A 4 1.66 -5.83 -15.24
C VAL A 4 0.89 -4.68 -15.88
N PHE A 5 -0.38 -4.54 -15.54
CA PHE A 5 -1.31 -3.62 -16.20
C PHE A 5 -1.84 -2.58 -15.22
N HIS A 6 -1.74 -1.30 -15.57
CA HIS A 6 -2.33 -0.21 -14.81
C HIS A 6 -3.57 0.34 -15.54
N TYR A 7 -4.73 0.22 -14.89
CA TYR A 7 -5.99 0.69 -15.44
C TYR A 7 -6.25 2.15 -15.04
N THR A 8 -6.63 2.96 -16.02
CA THR A 8 -6.86 4.39 -15.82
C THR A 8 -7.87 4.95 -16.79
N ASP A 9 -8.33 6.18 -16.55
CA ASP A 9 -9.15 6.96 -17.48
C ASP A 9 -8.28 7.77 -18.44
N SER A 10 -8.92 8.57 -19.30
CA SER A 10 -8.22 9.39 -20.29
C SER A 10 -7.33 10.48 -19.64
N ALA A 11 -7.78 11.07 -18.53
CA ALA A 11 -6.99 12.06 -17.82
C ALA A 11 -5.74 11.45 -17.20
N GLY A 12 -5.88 10.25 -16.60
CA GLY A 12 -4.76 9.50 -16.03
C GLY A 12 -3.77 9.06 -17.10
N LEU A 13 -4.24 8.53 -18.24
CA LEU A 13 -3.35 8.16 -19.34
C LEU A 13 -2.52 9.37 -19.82
N LEU A 14 -3.18 10.49 -20.15
CA LEU A 14 -2.47 11.69 -20.60
C LEU A 14 -1.54 12.25 -19.53
N GLY A 15 -1.93 12.16 -18.26
CA GLY A 15 -1.09 12.54 -17.12
C GLY A 15 0.20 11.70 -17.07
N ILE A 16 0.09 10.37 -17.20
CA ILE A 16 1.24 9.44 -17.20
C ILE A 16 2.17 9.72 -18.39
N LEU A 17 1.61 9.85 -19.59
CA LEU A 17 2.39 10.09 -20.79
C LEU A 17 3.15 11.45 -20.74
N SER A 18 2.53 12.49 -20.19
CA SER A 18 3.13 13.83 -20.11
C SER A 18 4.12 13.98 -18.96
N SER A 19 3.79 13.45 -17.76
CA SER A 19 4.63 13.59 -16.57
C SER A 19 5.73 12.54 -16.49
N LYS A 20 5.60 11.45 -17.22
CA LYS A 20 6.47 10.25 -17.16
C LYS A 20 6.56 9.69 -15.73
N SER A 21 5.48 9.78 -14.99
CA SER A 21 5.39 9.34 -13.59
C SER A 21 4.09 8.60 -13.31
N LEU A 22 4.10 7.81 -12.25
CA LEU A 22 2.94 7.09 -11.75
C LEU A 22 2.58 7.61 -10.35
N PHE A 23 1.29 7.70 -10.06
CA PHE A 23 0.81 8.23 -8.77
C PHE A 23 0.62 7.11 -7.77
N ALA A 24 1.46 7.09 -6.73
CA ALA A 24 1.22 6.27 -5.56
C ALA A 24 0.30 7.04 -4.59
N THR A 25 -0.84 6.46 -4.28
CA THR A 25 -1.89 7.06 -3.44
C THR A 25 -1.66 6.68 -1.97
N HIS A 26 -1.89 7.61 -1.06
CA HIS A 26 -1.83 7.34 0.37
C HIS A 26 -2.77 6.18 0.73
N TYR A 27 -2.29 5.20 1.49
CA TYR A 27 -2.98 3.92 1.71
C TYR A 27 -4.41 4.05 2.27
N ARG A 28 -4.70 5.05 3.09
CA ARG A 28 -6.06 5.33 3.62
C ARG A 28 -7.08 5.80 2.58
N TYR A 29 -6.63 6.13 1.36
CA TYR A 29 -7.46 6.62 0.26
C TYR A 29 -7.56 5.61 -0.89
N LEU A 30 -7.20 4.36 -0.64
CA LEU A 30 -7.45 3.26 -1.57
C LEU A 30 -8.94 2.94 -1.64
N ASN A 31 -9.36 2.32 -2.73
CA ASN A 31 -10.78 2.08 -2.98
C ASN A 31 -11.38 0.99 -2.08
N ASP A 32 -10.57 0.11 -1.50
CA ASP A 32 -11.02 -0.99 -0.67
C ASP A 32 -10.96 -0.62 0.82
N VAL A 33 -12.14 -0.36 1.39
CA VAL A 33 -12.30 -0.07 2.83
C VAL A 33 -12.06 -1.31 3.69
N SER A 34 -12.19 -2.52 3.11
CA SER A 34 -12.05 -3.79 3.83
C SER A 34 -10.59 -4.11 4.20
N GLU A 35 -9.60 -3.55 3.48
CA GLU A 35 -8.18 -3.80 3.74
C GLU A 35 -7.79 -3.43 5.19
N GLY A 36 -8.28 -2.32 5.70
CA GLY A 36 -8.01 -1.89 7.07
C GLY A 36 -8.62 -2.81 8.13
N SER A 37 -9.82 -3.38 7.88
CA SER A 37 -10.47 -4.33 8.79
C SER A 37 -9.78 -5.68 8.78
N LEU A 38 -9.38 -6.18 7.62
CA LEU A 38 -8.64 -7.45 7.48
C LEU A 38 -7.35 -7.44 8.31
N ILE A 39 -6.55 -6.40 8.18
CA ILE A 39 -5.30 -6.25 8.94
C ILE A 39 -5.58 -6.17 10.44
N ARG A 40 -6.59 -5.40 10.83
CA ARG A 40 -7.01 -5.29 12.22
C ARG A 40 -7.39 -6.66 12.81
N ASP A 41 -8.17 -7.43 12.08
CA ASP A 41 -8.67 -8.72 12.52
C ASP A 41 -7.57 -9.80 12.61
N LEU A 42 -6.49 -9.64 11.84
CA LEU A 42 -5.29 -10.49 11.94
C LEU A 42 -4.40 -10.12 13.14
N ILE A 43 -4.21 -8.83 13.40
CA ILE A 43 -3.25 -8.36 14.41
C ILE A 43 -3.86 -8.31 15.81
N LEU A 44 -5.14 -7.95 15.95
CA LEU A 44 -5.75 -7.82 17.27
C LEU A 44 -5.70 -9.09 18.13
N PRO A 45 -5.95 -10.31 17.61
CA PRO A 45 -5.81 -11.52 18.42
C PRO A 45 -4.39 -11.71 18.94
N ILE A 46 -3.36 -11.42 18.11
CA ILE A 46 -1.95 -11.54 18.50
C ILE A 46 -1.65 -10.58 19.65
N LEU A 47 -2.07 -9.33 19.53
CA LEU A 47 -1.88 -8.32 20.58
C LEU A 47 -2.64 -8.69 21.87
N GLU A 48 -3.88 -9.17 21.75
CA GLU A 48 -4.72 -9.55 22.89
C GLU A 48 -4.10 -10.72 23.66
N ASP A 49 -3.59 -11.73 22.97
CA ASP A 49 -2.92 -12.87 23.58
C ASP A 49 -1.64 -12.44 24.32
N GLU A 50 -0.80 -11.64 23.68
CA GLU A 50 0.44 -11.16 24.29
C GLU A 50 0.17 -10.22 25.50
N ILE A 51 -0.83 -9.35 25.39
CA ILE A 51 -1.28 -8.51 26.49
C ILE A 51 -1.80 -9.37 27.64
N THR A 52 -2.55 -10.42 27.34
CA THR A 52 -3.10 -11.32 28.36
C THR A 52 -1.98 -12.02 29.11
N GLU A 53 -0.94 -12.48 28.43
CA GLU A 53 0.24 -13.09 29.05
C GLU A 53 1.00 -12.10 29.94
N ILE A 54 1.28 -10.89 29.45
CA ILE A 54 1.99 -9.85 30.20
C ILE A 54 1.15 -9.42 31.42
N ASN A 55 -0.15 -9.17 31.20
CA ASN A 55 -1.04 -8.72 32.27
C ASN A 55 -1.23 -9.78 33.37
N SER A 56 -1.20 -11.08 33.04
CA SER A 56 -1.24 -12.13 34.07
C SER A 56 -0.04 -12.02 35.03
N LYS A 57 1.16 -11.81 34.50
CA LYS A 57 2.39 -11.63 35.28
C LYS A 57 2.38 -10.33 36.11
N LEU A 58 1.86 -9.24 35.54
CA LEU A 58 1.67 -7.96 36.25
C LEU A 58 0.61 -8.06 37.35
N ARG A 59 -0.43 -8.84 37.14
CA ARG A 59 -1.47 -9.11 38.16
C ARG A 59 -0.92 -9.91 39.33
N GLU A 60 -0.09 -10.90 39.10
CA GLU A 60 0.63 -11.65 40.14
C GLU A 60 1.48 -10.72 41.01
N ARG A 61 2.03 -9.65 40.42
CA ARG A 61 2.77 -8.59 41.13
C ARG A 61 1.86 -7.47 41.69
N SER A 62 0.55 -7.63 41.66
CA SER A 62 -0.46 -6.64 42.11
C SER A 62 -0.45 -5.30 41.39
N LEU A 63 0.25 -5.17 40.26
CA LEU A 63 0.38 -3.91 39.51
C LEU A 63 -0.89 -3.52 38.72
N LEU A 64 -1.76 -4.49 38.40
CA LEU A 64 -2.97 -4.29 37.61
C LEU A 64 -4.28 -4.51 38.41
N ARG A 65 -4.21 -4.57 39.72
CA ARG A 65 -5.41 -4.91 40.53
C ARG A 65 -6.58 -4.00 40.26
N GLY A 66 -6.40 -2.70 40.35
CA GLY A 66 -7.47 -1.71 40.10
C GLY A 66 -7.98 -1.71 38.66
N PHE A 67 -7.11 -2.00 37.69
CA PHE A 67 -7.53 -2.10 36.29
C PHE A 67 -8.50 -3.27 36.07
N TYR A 68 -8.19 -4.46 36.60
CA TYR A 68 -9.08 -5.62 36.48
C TYR A 68 -10.35 -5.51 37.32
N GLU A 69 -10.29 -4.82 38.45
CA GLU A 69 -11.50 -4.52 39.27
C GLU A 69 -12.49 -3.64 38.48
N PHE A 70 -12.00 -2.75 37.63
CA PHE A 70 -12.85 -1.85 36.85
C PHE A 70 -13.27 -2.44 35.49
N HIS A 71 -12.35 -3.02 34.72
CA HIS A 71 -12.58 -3.44 33.33
C HIS A 71 -12.87 -4.94 33.18
N GLY A 72 -12.54 -5.76 34.16
CA GLY A 72 -12.65 -7.21 34.06
C GLY A 72 -11.80 -7.79 32.93
N VAL A 73 -12.23 -8.93 32.39
CA VAL A 73 -11.53 -9.64 31.27
C VAL A 73 -11.53 -8.85 29.98
N ARG A 74 -12.51 -7.97 29.77
CA ARG A 74 -12.61 -7.10 28.58
C ARG A 74 -11.46 -6.08 28.50
N GLY A 75 -10.78 -5.82 29.62
CA GLY A 75 -9.66 -4.87 29.65
C GLY A 75 -8.52 -5.21 28.70
N ASN A 76 -8.21 -6.50 28.53
CA ASN A 76 -7.14 -6.93 27.60
C ASN A 76 -7.48 -6.57 26.16
N ARG A 77 -8.72 -6.80 25.74
CA ARG A 77 -9.18 -6.43 24.38
C ARG A 77 -9.15 -4.93 24.16
N LEU A 78 -9.58 -4.13 25.14
CA LEU A 78 -9.52 -2.67 25.05
C LEU A 78 -8.08 -2.15 24.93
N GLN A 79 -7.13 -2.76 25.66
CA GLN A 79 -5.72 -2.42 25.53
C GLN A 79 -5.19 -2.81 24.13
N ALA A 80 -5.52 -3.99 23.61
CA ALA A 80 -5.12 -4.42 22.29
C ALA A 80 -5.62 -3.46 21.19
N GLU A 81 -6.87 -3.02 21.29
CA GLU A 81 -7.47 -2.02 20.39
C GLU A 81 -6.78 -0.66 20.50
N GLY A 82 -6.46 -0.23 21.70
CA GLY A 82 -5.69 0.99 21.95
C GLY A 82 -4.29 0.91 21.36
N PHE A 83 -3.62 -0.22 21.46
CA PHE A 83 -2.28 -0.43 20.90
C PHE A 83 -2.29 -0.49 19.38
N TYR A 84 -3.25 -1.20 18.78
CA TYR A 84 -3.44 -1.20 17.34
C TYR A 84 -3.67 0.23 16.81
N THR A 85 -4.54 0.98 17.47
CA THR A 85 -4.83 2.37 17.11
C THR A 85 -3.56 3.24 17.23
N SER A 86 -2.77 3.06 18.27
CA SER A 86 -1.51 3.77 18.45
C SER A 86 -0.47 3.42 17.38
N LEU A 87 -0.39 2.15 16.98
CA LEU A 87 0.48 1.68 15.90
C LEU A 87 0.12 2.35 14.57
N VAL A 88 -1.17 2.31 14.21
CA VAL A 88 -1.68 2.93 12.97
C VAL A 88 -1.49 4.44 12.96
N ASN A 89 -1.80 5.12 14.07
CA ASN A 89 -1.59 6.57 14.18
C ASN A 89 -0.10 6.94 14.12
N SER A 90 0.75 6.13 14.71
CA SER A 90 2.20 6.34 14.65
C SER A 90 2.69 6.21 13.20
N LEU A 91 2.24 5.20 12.46
CA LEU A 91 2.57 5.02 11.05
C LEU A 91 2.14 6.23 10.21
N ASP A 92 0.90 6.70 10.37
CA ASP A 92 0.38 7.87 9.65
C ASP A 92 1.17 9.15 9.93
N ASN A 93 1.59 9.33 11.18
CA ASN A 93 2.30 10.53 11.59
C ASN A 93 3.80 10.48 11.24
N THR A 94 4.37 9.31 11.05
CA THR A 94 5.82 9.15 10.80
C THR A 94 6.15 8.80 9.36
N THR A 95 5.55 7.72 8.85
CA THR A 95 5.95 7.10 7.58
C THR A 95 4.75 6.46 6.86
N PRO A 96 3.74 7.27 6.49
CA PRO A 96 2.58 6.71 5.80
C PRO A 96 2.97 6.02 4.49
N PRO A 97 2.45 4.81 4.22
CA PRO A 97 2.63 4.13 2.95
C PRO A 97 1.84 4.79 1.82
N PHE A 98 2.48 4.91 0.66
CA PHE A 98 1.86 5.29 -0.59
C PHE A 98 1.88 4.08 -1.53
N VAL A 99 0.73 3.76 -2.11
CA VAL A 99 0.50 2.53 -2.86
C VAL A 99 0.18 2.85 -4.31
N LEU A 100 0.84 2.16 -5.22
CA LEU A 100 0.55 2.13 -6.64
C LEU A 100 0.23 0.70 -7.04
N SER A 101 -0.95 0.48 -7.62
CA SER A 101 -1.48 -0.85 -7.92
C SER A 101 -1.49 -1.13 -9.41
N PHE A 102 -1.21 -2.38 -9.74
CA PHE A 102 -1.29 -2.97 -11.06
C PHE A 102 -2.06 -4.30 -10.98
N CYS A 103 -2.57 -4.77 -12.11
CA CYS A 103 -3.10 -6.12 -12.25
C CYS A 103 -2.13 -7.00 -13.04
N ARG A 104 -1.99 -8.25 -12.66
CA ARG A 104 -1.33 -9.26 -13.48
C ARG A 104 -2.38 -10.00 -14.31
N HIS A 105 -2.07 -10.19 -15.58
CA HIS A 105 -2.88 -11.02 -16.47
C HIS A 105 -2.10 -12.27 -16.87
N THR A 106 -2.68 -13.42 -16.60
CA THR A 106 -2.05 -14.73 -16.89
C THR A 106 -2.65 -15.43 -18.10
N GLU A 107 -3.90 -15.10 -18.43
CA GLU A 107 -4.61 -15.70 -19.57
C GLU A 107 -4.40 -14.84 -20.83
N ALA A 108 -4.18 -15.50 -21.97
CA ALA A 108 -4.01 -14.83 -23.26
C ALA A 108 -5.15 -13.85 -23.59
N LYS A 109 -6.39 -14.17 -23.19
CA LYS A 109 -7.56 -13.33 -23.41
C LYS A 109 -7.49 -12.04 -22.57
N THR A 110 -7.12 -12.14 -21.30
CA THR A 110 -7.01 -10.96 -20.41
C THR A 110 -5.78 -10.11 -20.75
N ILE A 111 -4.68 -10.73 -21.16
CA ILE A 111 -3.50 -10.01 -21.69
C ILE A 111 -3.87 -9.19 -22.93
N LYS A 112 -4.69 -9.75 -23.81
CA LYS A 112 -5.06 -9.09 -25.08
C LYS A 112 -6.16 -8.05 -24.93
N HIS A 113 -7.14 -8.28 -24.06
CA HIS A 113 -8.38 -7.50 -24.02
C HIS A 113 -8.64 -6.80 -22.68
N GLY A 114 -7.80 -7.04 -21.68
CA GLY A 114 -8.01 -6.56 -20.33
C GLY A 114 -9.04 -7.37 -19.55
N LEU A 115 -9.28 -7.01 -18.30
CA LEU A 115 -10.19 -7.67 -17.37
C LEU A 115 -11.48 -6.86 -17.20
N LEU A 116 -12.65 -7.50 -17.30
CA LEU A 116 -13.94 -6.82 -17.27
C LEU A 116 -14.19 -6.08 -15.94
N SER A 117 -13.84 -6.68 -14.80
CA SER A 117 -13.97 -6.04 -13.49
C SER A 117 -13.13 -4.75 -13.41
N GLN A 118 -11.94 -4.77 -13.98
CA GLN A 118 -11.06 -3.60 -14.01
C GLN A 118 -11.60 -2.48 -14.93
N TRP A 119 -12.17 -2.84 -16.07
CA TRP A 119 -12.89 -1.89 -16.93
C TRP A 119 -14.04 -1.21 -16.19
N ARG A 120 -14.78 -1.96 -15.37
CA ARG A 120 -15.89 -1.44 -14.56
C ARG A 120 -15.42 -0.56 -13.41
N GLY A 121 -14.37 -0.95 -12.73
CA GLY A 121 -13.89 -0.28 -11.51
C GLY A 121 -13.07 0.99 -11.78
N TYR A 122 -12.22 0.96 -12.79
CA TYR A 122 -11.16 1.98 -12.94
C TYR A 122 -11.20 2.76 -14.28
N ALA A 123 -11.94 2.27 -15.26
CA ALA A 123 -11.89 2.81 -16.60
C ALA A 123 -12.90 3.94 -16.89
N GLY A 124 -13.74 4.30 -15.94
CA GLY A 124 -14.76 5.34 -16.20
C GLY A 124 -15.63 5.04 -17.43
N SER A 125 -15.92 6.05 -18.25
CA SER A 125 -16.68 5.92 -19.50
C SER A 125 -15.80 5.57 -20.71
N ALA A 126 -14.47 5.74 -20.60
CA ALA A 126 -13.48 5.44 -21.63
C ALA A 126 -12.15 5.14 -20.93
N GLY A 127 -11.84 3.88 -20.74
CA GLY A 127 -10.67 3.48 -19.98
C GLY A 127 -9.56 2.95 -20.85
N PHE A 128 -8.39 2.92 -20.23
CA PHE A 128 -7.15 2.42 -20.83
C PHE A 128 -6.46 1.47 -19.83
N ALA A 129 -5.83 0.42 -20.34
CA ALA A 129 -4.91 -0.38 -19.56
C ALA A 129 -3.50 -0.23 -20.17
N ILE A 130 -2.57 0.28 -19.36
CA ILE A 130 -1.19 0.47 -19.75
C ILE A 130 -0.41 -0.76 -19.29
N GLU A 131 0.23 -1.46 -20.21
CA GLU A 131 1.07 -2.62 -19.97
C GLU A 131 2.51 -2.19 -19.73
N PHE A 132 3.09 -2.63 -18.62
CA PHE A 132 4.48 -2.38 -18.24
C PHE A 132 5.28 -3.67 -18.22
N ASP A 133 6.56 -3.60 -18.62
CA ASP A 133 7.54 -4.65 -18.40
C ASP A 133 7.87 -4.72 -16.90
N GLU A 134 7.49 -5.82 -16.25
CA GLU A 134 7.65 -5.97 -14.80
C GLU A 134 9.11 -5.99 -14.36
N PRO A 135 10.04 -6.74 -14.99
CA PRO A 135 11.46 -6.69 -14.67
C PRO A 135 12.05 -5.28 -14.76
N GLN A 136 11.79 -4.55 -15.84
CA GLN A 136 12.29 -3.17 -16.00
C GLN A 136 11.65 -2.21 -14.98
N LEU A 137 10.40 -2.45 -14.59
CA LEU A 137 9.75 -1.67 -13.52
C LEU A 137 10.44 -1.91 -12.17
N CYS A 138 10.88 -3.14 -11.86
CA CYS A 138 11.66 -3.45 -10.68
C CYS A 138 13.03 -2.75 -10.67
N GLU A 139 13.70 -2.69 -11.82
CA GLU A 139 14.95 -1.93 -11.97
C GLU A 139 14.72 -0.44 -11.72
N LEU A 140 13.61 0.11 -12.22
CA LEU A 140 13.24 1.51 -12.03
C LEU A 140 12.95 1.83 -10.56
N ILE A 141 12.37 0.90 -9.78
CA ILE A 141 12.19 1.03 -8.34
C ILE A 141 13.56 1.17 -7.63
N THR A 142 14.55 0.42 -8.07
CA THR A 142 15.93 0.53 -7.54
C THR A 142 16.52 1.91 -7.81
N VAL A 143 16.35 2.45 -9.02
CA VAL A 143 16.78 3.81 -9.37
C VAL A 143 16.04 4.86 -8.53
N GLU A 144 14.74 4.71 -8.35
CA GLU A 144 13.91 5.58 -7.53
C GLU A 144 14.39 5.60 -6.07
N ASN A 145 14.65 4.41 -5.49
CA ASN A 145 15.15 4.27 -4.13
C ASN A 145 16.56 4.87 -3.93
N ASN A 146 17.39 4.82 -4.95
CA ASN A 146 18.72 5.43 -4.89
C ASN A 146 18.68 6.96 -5.01
N THR A 147 17.66 7.48 -5.67
CA THR A 147 17.51 8.92 -5.95
C THR A 147 16.82 9.66 -4.81
N PHE A 148 15.82 9.04 -4.19
CA PHE A 148 15.00 9.64 -3.15
C PHE A 148 15.13 8.92 -1.81
N ALA A 149 14.84 9.62 -0.72
CA ALA A 149 14.85 9.06 0.61
C ALA A 149 13.51 8.36 0.91
N TYR A 150 13.53 7.04 0.94
CA TYR A 150 12.44 6.20 1.41
C TYR A 150 12.93 5.36 2.59
N PRO A 151 12.20 5.27 3.72
CA PRO A 151 12.47 4.28 4.75
C PRO A 151 12.35 2.85 4.21
N PHE A 152 11.40 2.68 3.30
CA PHE A 152 11.24 1.47 2.50
C PHE A 152 10.53 1.82 1.17
N ILE A 153 10.90 1.14 0.12
CA ILE A 153 10.15 1.03 -1.13
C ILE A 153 10.31 -0.40 -1.63
N LYS A 154 9.20 -1.07 -1.88
CA LYS A 154 9.22 -2.44 -2.41
C LYS A 154 8.05 -2.68 -3.32
N SER A 155 8.15 -3.72 -4.12
CA SER A 155 7.07 -4.25 -4.92
C SER A 155 6.86 -5.72 -4.64
N ASP A 156 5.60 -6.15 -4.63
CA ASP A 156 5.24 -7.54 -4.44
C ASP A 156 3.81 -7.80 -4.94
N TYR A 157 3.46 -9.08 -5.05
CA TYR A 157 2.09 -9.50 -5.30
C TYR A 157 1.27 -9.45 -4.03
N VAL A 158 0.00 -9.04 -4.17
CA VAL A 158 -0.97 -9.04 -3.08
C VAL A 158 -1.32 -10.48 -2.71
N ARG A 159 -1.38 -10.75 -1.42
CA ARG A 159 -1.83 -12.02 -0.87
C ARG A 159 -3.30 -11.96 -0.52
N TYR A 160 -4.03 -12.98 -0.94
CA TYR A 160 -5.47 -13.13 -0.72
C TYR A 160 -5.80 -14.22 0.30
N LYS A 161 -4.80 -15.04 0.71
CA LYS A 161 -4.88 -16.15 1.66
C LYS A 161 -3.51 -16.37 2.32
N GLY A 162 -3.49 -17.19 3.39
CA GLY A 162 -2.23 -17.62 4.02
C GLY A 162 -1.52 -16.48 4.73
N TYR A 163 -2.24 -15.77 5.59
CA TYR A 163 -1.72 -14.61 6.32
C TYR A 163 -1.04 -14.97 7.63
N ASP A 164 -1.20 -16.21 8.11
CA ASP A 164 -0.87 -16.62 9.50
C ASP A 164 0.63 -16.50 9.83
N ASP A 165 1.48 -16.59 8.79
CA ASP A 165 2.94 -16.50 8.91
C ASP A 165 3.51 -15.11 8.64
N LEU A 166 2.67 -14.12 8.30
CA LEU A 166 3.12 -12.78 7.92
C LEU A 166 3.42 -11.87 9.12
N PHE A 167 2.77 -12.13 10.24
CA PHE A 167 2.89 -11.33 11.46
C PHE A 167 3.59 -12.14 12.54
N ASP A 168 4.88 -11.85 12.73
CA ASP A 168 5.69 -12.48 13.76
C ASP A 168 5.19 -12.11 15.16
N ARG A 169 4.69 -13.11 15.90
CA ARG A 169 4.16 -12.97 17.25
C ARG A 169 5.17 -12.34 18.21
N GLU A 170 6.44 -12.75 18.13
CA GLU A 170 7.52 -12.20 18.97
C GLU A 170 7.75 -10.71 18.72
N MET A 171 7.59 -10.27 17.48
CA MET A 171 7.69 -8.86 17.10
C MET A 171 6.56 -8.05 17.74
N TYR A 172 5.31 -8.52 17.65
CA TYR A 172 4.15 -7.86 18.26
C TYR A 172 4.15 -7.92 19.79
N ARG A 173 4.73 -8.98 20.37
CA ARG A 173 5.01 -9.06 21.81
C ARG A 173 5.91 -7.91 22.26
N GLY A 174 6.97 -7.63 21.54
CA GLY A 174 7.85 -6.49 21.82
C GLY A 174 7.13 -5.16 21.86
N VAL A 175 6.16 -4.94 20.95
CA VAL A 175 5.32 -3.72 20.94
C VAL A 175 4.40 -3.65 22.15
N ALA A 176 3.66 -4.71 22.41
CA ALA A 176 2.76 -4.77 23.55
C ALA A 176 3.53 -4.52 24.85
N GLY A 177 4.69 -5.16 25.00
CA GLY A 177 5.58 -4.98 26.15
C GLY A 177 6.06 -3.54 26.32
N GLU A 178 6.53 -2.90 25.24
CA GLU A 178 7.00 -1.51 25.29
C GLU A 178 5.89 -0.53 25.66
N LEU A 179 4.68 -0.72 25.10
CA LEU A 179 3.55 0.15 25.41
C LEU A 179 3.09 -0.01 26.86
N ILE A 180 3.04 -1.26 27.37
CA ILE A 180 2.73 -1.54 28.78
C ILE A 180 3.82 -0.94 29.68
N ARG A 181 5.09 -1.11 29.33
CA ARG A 181 6.21 -0.52 30.07
C ARG A 181 6.07 0.98 30.20
N ARG A 182 5.74 1.71 29.15
CA ARG A 182 5.50 3.16 29.17
C ARG A 182 4.37 3.57 30.12
N MET A 183 3.30 2.76 30.22
CA MET A 183 2.20 3.00 31.14
C MET A 183 2.66 2.91 32.61
N PHE A 184 3.65 2.07 32.91
CA PHE A 184 4.12 1.79 34.26
C PHE A 184 5.51 2.34 34.58
N GLU A 185 6.10 3.16 33.74
CA GLU A 185 7.46 3.74 33.96
C GLU A 185 7.65 4.38 35.35
N ARG A 186 6.57 4.87 35.96
CA ARG A 186 6.59 5.47 37.31
C ARG A 186 6.28 4.48 38.45
N SER A 187 5.93 3.24 38.11
CA SER A 187 5.36 2.25 39.07
C SER A 187 6.31 1.14 39.46
N GLY A 188 7.50 1.08 38.91
CA GLY A 188 8.52 0.06 39.19
C GLY A 188 9.13 -0.55 37.92
N ASP A 189 10.17 -1.37 38.10
CA ASP A 189 10.82 -2.06 37.01
C ASP A 189 9.99 -3.26 36.55
N ILE A 190 9.47 -3.17 35.31
CA ILE A 190 8.68 -4.21 34.64
C ILE A 190 9.38 -4.69 33.36
N SER A 191 10.61 -4.26 33.11
CA SER A 191 11.36 -4.55 31.87
C SER A 191 11.56 -6.04 31.61
N ASP A 192 11.67 -6.84 32.66
CA ASP A 192 11.81 -8.28 32.60
C ASP A 192 10.54 -9.03 32.16
N ILE A 193 9.36 -8.38 32.25
CA ILE A 193 8.07 -8.96 31.89
C ILE A 193 7.59 -8.48 30.51
N THR A 194 7.92 -7.26 30.13
CA THR A 194 7.34 -6.57 28.99
C THR A 194 8.12 -6.73 27.67
N GLY A 195 9.36 -7.24 27.74
CA GLY A 195 10.15 -7.53 26.54
C GLY A 195 10.86 -6.31 25.92
N ARG A 196 11.01 -6.31 24.60
CA ARG A 196 11.87 -5.37 23.85
C ARG A 196 11.39 -3.92 23.91
N LYS A 197 12.37 -2.97 23.85
CA LYS A 197 12.12 -1.52 23.88
C LYS A 197 11.87 -0.89 22.50
N GLU A 198 12.00 -1.64 21.40
CA GLU A 198 12.05 -1.08 20.06
C GLU A 198 10.71 -1.25 19.32
N LEU A 199 10.07 -0.12 19.00
CA LEU A 199 8.83 -0.09 18.20
C LEU A 199 9.09 -0.08 16.68
N ASP A 200 10.24 0.43 16.26
CA ASP A 200 10.55 0.65 14.85
C ASP A 200 10.49 -0.61 13.98
N PRO A 201 11.02 -1.78 14.39
CA PRO A 201 10.93 -3.01 13.59
C PRO A 201 9.50 -3.44 13.31
N VAL A 202 8.59 -3.26 14.26
CA VAL A 202 7.18 -3.63 14.12
C VAL A 202 6.46 -2.68 13.18
N MET A 203 6.72 -1.38 13.29
CA MET A 203 6.16 -0.39 12.38
C MET A 203 6.61 -0.65 10.94
N ILE A 204 7.89 -0.99 10.75
CA ILE A 204 8.43 -1.34 9.45
C ILE A 204 7.80 -2.64 8.92
N ASN A 205 7.66 -3.67 9.75
CA ASN A 205 6.99 -4.92 9.36
C ASN A 205 5.53 -4.66 8.97
N PHE A 206 4.79 -3.94 9.80
CA PHE A 206 3.40 -3.57 9.52
C PHE A 206 3.28 -2.80 8.20
N ALA A 207 4.09 -1.76 8.01
CA ALA A 207 4.10 -0.94 6.80
C ALA A 207 4.48 -1.73 5.54
N ASN A 208 5.35 -2.73 5.69
CA ASN A 208 5.79 -3.60 4.59
C ASN A 208 4.84 -4.76 4.30
N THR A 209 3.94 -5.10 5.21
CA THR A 209 3.07 -6.28 5.09
C THR A 209 1.62 -5.87 4.83
N ALA A 210 1.10 -4.95 5.62
CA ALA A 210 -0.29 -4.54 5.57
C ALA A 210 -0.78 -4.13 4.17
N PRO A 211 -0.04 -3.33 3.38
CA PRO A 211 -0.50 -2.93 2.04
C PRO A 211 -0.49 -4.06 1.00
N PHE A 212 -0.01 -5.25 1.34
CA PHE A 212 0.02 -6.42 0.43
C PHE A 212 -1.01 -7.48 0.80
N LEU A 213 -1.96 -7.16 1.68
CA LEU A 213 -3.06 -8.05 2.05
C LEU A 213 -4.36 -7.53 1.45
N LYS A 214 -5.19 -8.44 0.95
CA LYS A 214 -6.49 -8.11 0.40
C LYS A 214 -7.46 -9.29 0.57
N ASP A 215 -8.74 -8.99 0.71
CA ASP A 215 -9.78 -10.00 0.82
C ASP A 215 -9.82 -10.91 -0.43
N GLU A 216 -10.10 -12.21 -0.23
CA GLU A 216 -10.11 -13.20 -1.32
C GLU A 216 -11.16 -12.92 -2.39
N GLY A 217 -12.20 -12.16 -2.08
CA GLY A 217 -13.20 -11.71 -3.05
C GLY A 217 -12.62 -10.87 -4.19
N PHE A 218 -11.41 -10.32 -4.01
CA PHE A 218 -10.69 -9.55 -5.03
C PHE A 218 -9.58 -10.35 -5.74
N GLN A 219 -9.48 -11.66 -5.53
CA GLN A 219 -8.42 -12.51 -6.10
C GLN A 219 -8.34 -12.44 -7.63
N GLU A 220 -9.45 -12.15 -8.32
CA GLU A 220 -9.51 -11.97 -9.77
C GLU A 220 -8.56 -10.86 -10.26
N GLU A 221 -8.29 -9.85 -9.45
CA GLU A 221 -7.44 -8.72 -9.81
C GLU A 221 -5.97 -9.11 -9.94
N GLN A 222 -5.53 -10.19 -9.27
CA GLN A 222 -4.12 -10.62 -9.23
C GLN A 222 -3.17 -9.44 -9.07
N GLU A 223 -3.43 -8.65 -8.03
CA GLU A 223 -2.83 -7.33 -7.88
C GLU A 223 -1.33 -7.42 -7.57
N TYR A 224 -0.57 -6.56 -8.23
CA TYR A 224 0.84 -6.29 -7.95
C TYR A 224 0.94 -4.85 -7.46
N ARG A 225 1.62 -4.62 -6.35
CA ARG A 225 1.74 -3.29 -5.74
C ARG A 225 3.19 -2.84 -5.64
N ILE A 226 3.38 -1.53 -5.83
CA ILE A 226 4.58 -0.82 -5.37
C ILE A 226 4.16 0.00 -4.17
N VAL A 227 4.85 -0.21 -3.05
CA VAL A 227 4.57 0.50 -1.78
C VAL A 227 5.81 1.27 -1.37
N ALA A 228 5.64 2.57 -1.17
CA ALA A 228 6.69 3.48 -0.76
C ALA A 228 6.32 4.17 0.56
N GLY A 229 7.13 3.98 1.60
CA GLY A 229 7.02 4.74 2.84
C GLY A 229 7.63 6.13 2.67
N ARG A 230 6.89 7.17 3.01
CA ARG A 230 7.39 8.54 2.94
C ARG A 230 7.48 9.12 4.33
N VAL A 231 8.69 9.47 4.79
CA VAL A 231 8.91 10.11 6.12
C VAL A 231 8.29 11.50 6.13
N ASN A 232 7.61 11.86 7.21
CA ASN A 232 7.15 13.23 7.42
C ASN A 232 8.34 14.17 7.65
N GLN A 233 8.27 15.40 7.09
CA GLN A 233 9.39 16.36 7.11
C GLN A 233 9.86 16.72 8.51
N ASP A 234 8.95 16.75 9.47
CA ASP A 234 9.21 17.13 10.85
C ASP A 234 10.09 16.13 11.63
N ILE A 235 10.30 14.92 11.06
CA ILE A 235 11.04 13.82 11.71
C ILE A 235 12.47 13.69 11.16
N ILE A 236 12.82 14.45 10.11
CA ILE A 236 14.08 14.27 9.43
C ILE A 236 15.21 14.92 10.23
N ALA A 237 16.27 14.15 10.46
CA ALA A 237 17.48 14.67 11.06
C ALA A 237 18.09 15.80 10.20
N PRO A 238 18.54 16.90 10.83
CA PRO A 238 19.28 17.93 10.12
C PRO A 238 20.50 17.32 9.40
N GLY A 239 20.63 17.60 8.08
CA GLY A 239 21.74 17.09 7.27
C GLY A 239 21.44 15.89 6.38
N ALA A 240 20.18 15.45 6.29
CA ALA A 240 19.78 14.43 5.33
C ALA A 240 20.07 14.90 3.89
N THR A 241 20.89 14.14 3.15
CA THR A 241 21.37 14.52 1.81
C THR A 241 20.42 14.10 0.69
N ARG A 242 19.53 13.11 0.93
CA ARG A 242 18.59 12.61 -0.07
C ARG A 242 17.34 13.45 -0.13
N ARG A 243 16.88 13.74 -1.35
CA ARG A 243 15.62 14.44 -1.59
C ARG A 243 14.44 13.54 -1.26
N MET A 244 13.40 14.10 -0.66
CA MET A 244 12.13 13.39 -0.46
C MET A 244 11.13 13.74 -1.56
N LYS A 245 10.23 12.80 -1.83
CA LYS A 245 9.07 13.09 -2.69
C LYS A 245 8.13 14.07 -1.99
N GLU A 246 7.66 15.02 -2.76
CA GLU A 246 6.61 15.95 -2.34
C GLU A 246 5.27 15.21 -2.27
N ILE A 247 4.50 15.44 -1.20
CA ILE A 247 3.11 15.00 -1.15
C ILE A 247 2.28 16.02 -1.93
N LYS A 248 1.59 15.51 -2.94
CA LYS A 248 0.67 16.28 -3.79
C LYS A 248 -0.77 15.86 -3.54
N PHE A 249 -1.69 16.65 -4.01
CA PHE A 249 -3.11 16.42 -3.82
C PHE A 249 -3.85 16.44 -5.15
N ARG A 250 -4.84 15.55 -5.29
CA ARG A 250 -5.74 15.52 -6.45
C ARG A 250 -7.18 15.36 -5.98
N SER A 251 -8.12 15.83 -6.80
CA SER A 251 -9.54 15.51 -6.60
C SER A 251 -9.87 14.16 -7.24
N LYS A 252 -10.54 13.28 -6.50
CA LYS A 252 -11.06 11.99 -6.99
C LYS A 252 -12.38 11.70 -6.29
N GLY A 253 -13.47 11.57 -7.05
CA GLY A 253 -14.78 11.27 -6.47
C GLY A 253 -15.26 12.29 -5.42
N GLY A 254 -14.89 13.57 -5.53
CA GLY A 254 -15.24 14.62 -4.56
C GLY A 254 -14.33 14.65 -3.30
N LEU A 255 -13.36 13.77 -3.20
CA LEU A 255 -12.37 13.74 -2.11
C LEU A 255 -11.05 14.40 -2.54
N ILE A 256 -10.37 15.03 -1.59
CA ILE A 256 -8.97 15.45 -1.74
C ILE A 256 -8.10 14.25 -1.36
N VAL A 257 -7.35 13.72 -2.33
CA VAL A 257 -6.56 12.49 -2.18
C VAL A 257 -5.07 12.83 -2.24
N PRO A 258 -4.30 12.55 -1.17
CA PRO A 258 -2.85 12.73 -1.18
C PRO A 258 -2.16 11.63 -1.98
N TYR A 259 -1.11 12.01 -2.73
CA TYR A 259 -0.29 11.09 -3.51
C TYR A 259 1.14 11.58 -3.63
N ILE A 260 2.04 10.68 -4.04
CA ILE A 260 3.40 11.01 -4.47
C ILE A 260 3.60 10.57 -5.93
N GLU A 261 4.47 11.28 -6.66
CA GLU A 261 4.82 10.92 -8.03
C GLU A 261 6.05 10.01 -8.03
N LEU A 262 5.85 8.70 -8.25
CA LEU A 262 6.95 7.76 -8.47
C LEU A 262 7.52 7.91 -9.88
N PHE A 263 8.82 7.68 -10.01
CA PHE A 263 9.60 7.70 -11.26
C PHE A 263 9.70 9.04 -11.97
N LYS A 264 9.20 10.12 -11.41
CA LYS A 264 9.34 11.45 -12.01
C LYS A 264 10.77 11.91 -11.98
N GLY A 265 11.32 12.17 -13.18
CA GLY A 265 12.70 12.62 -13.35
C GLY A 265 13.75 11.52 -13.13
N THR A 266 13.35 10.25 -13.14
CA THR A 266 14.28 9.10 -13.19
C THR A 266 14.65 8.76 -14.63
N SER A 267 15.77 8.07 -14.81
CA SER A 267 16.20 7.48 -16.07
C SER A 267 16.52 6.01 -15.80
N PRO A 268 16.04 5.07 -16.64
CA PRO A 268 15.29 5.24 -17.89
C PRO A 268 13.85 5.73 -17.70
N ASP A 269 13.17 6.01 -18.82
CA ASP A 269 11.72 6.31 -18.84
C ASP A 269 10.89 5.10 -18.42
N LEU A 270 9.58 5.29 -18.14
CA LEU A 270 8.65 4.22 -17.80
C LEU A 270 8.66 3.08 -18.84
N PRO A 271 8.73 1.81 -18.44
CA PRO A 271 8.84 0.66 -19.36
C PRO A 271 7.47 0.26 -19.93
N ILE A 272 6.83 1.16 -20.69
CA ILE A 272 5.52 0.94 -21.32
C ILE A 272 5.68 0.06 -22.55
N ILE A 273 5.03 -1.11 -22.55
CA ILE A 273 5.01 -2.07 -23.67
C ILE A 273 3.88 -1.75 -24.63
N SER A 274 2.67 -1.59 -24.08
CA SER A 274 1.46 -1.39 -24.86
C SER A 274 0.38 -0.62 -24.08
N ILE A 275 -0.62 -0.14 -24.83
CA ILE A 275 -1.83 0.46 -24.29
C ILE A 275 -3.04 -0.25 -24.89
N ILE A 276 -3.92 -0.78 -24.04
CA ILE A 276 -5.19 -1.34 -24.45
C ILE A 276 -6.26 -0.26 -24.32
N VAL A 277 -6.91 0.07 -25.41
CA VAL A 277 -8.08 0.94 -25.41
C VAL A 277 -9.30 0.09 -24.99
N GLY A 278 -9.91 0.46 -23.87
CA GLY A 278 -11.05 -0.25 -23.30
C GLY A 278 -12.32 -0.17 -24.17
N PRO A 279 -13.36 -0.93 -23.81
CA PRO A 279 -14.62 -0.92 -24.54
C PRO A 279 -15.28 0.47 -24.53
N HIS A 280 -15.52 1.04 -25.72
CA HIS A 280 -16.14 2.35 -25.89
C HIS A 280 -16.83 2.47 -27.25
N PRO A 281 -17.96 3.19 -27.37
CA PRO A 281 -18.66 3.38 -28.66
C PRO A 281 -17.81 4.03 -29.76
N PHE A 282 -16.79 4.84 -29.38
CA PHE A 282 -15.86 5.51 -30.29
C PHE A 282 -14.44 4.97 -30.13
N GLN A 283 -14.27 3.67 -29.96
CA GLN A 283 -13.00 3.01 -29.66
C GLN A 283 -11.92 3.32 -30.71
N ASP A 284 -12.28 3.30 -32.00
CA ASP A 284 -11.37 3.60 -33.12
C ASP A 284 -10.84 5.04 -33.06
N LYS A 285 -11.69 6.00 -32.65
CA LYS A 285 -11.24 7.38 -32.45
C LYS A 285 -10.28 7.51 -31.26
N GLN A 286 -10.54 6.75 -30.20
CA GLN A 286 -9.64 6.72 -29.03
C GLN A 286 -8.29 6.09 -29.39
N GLU A 287 -8.27 5.01 -30.18
CA GLU A 287 -7.03 4.42 -30.66
C GLU A 287 -6.20 5.44 -31.46
N ALA A 288 -6.82 6.11 -32.42
CA ALA A 288 -6.14 7.12 -33.25
C ALA A 288 -5.56 8.24 -32.37
N ALA A 289 -6.31 8.75 -31.39
CA ALA A 289 -5.86 9.77 -30.46
C ALA A 289 -4.69 9.30 -29.58
N VAL A 290 -4.73 8.06 -29.07
CA VAL A 290 -3.62 7.48 -28.29
C VAL A 290 -2.38 7.36 -29.14
N ARG A 291 -2.47 6.87 -30.37
CA ARG A 291 -1.32 6.78 -31.30
C ARG A 291 -0.71 8.15 -31.57
N MET A 292 -1.53 9.18 -31.76
CA MET A 292 -1.04 10.56 -31.92
C MET A 292 -0.35 11.06 -30.64
N ALA A 293 -0.94 10.82 -29.46
CA ALA A 293 -0.35 11.23 -28.19
C ALA A 293 1.01 10.57 -27.96
N LEU A 294 1.16 9.29 -28.31
CA LEU A 294 2.42 8.55 -28.16
C LEU A 294 3.55 9.10 -29.03
N GLN A 295 3.23 9.61 -30.24
CA GLN A 295 4.25 10.10 -31.18
C GLN A 295 5.10 11.25 -30.62
N SER A 296 4.56 12.04 -29.71
CA SER A 296 5.25 13.16 -29.06
C SER A 296 5.92 12.79 -27.73
N THR A 297 5.99 11.49 -27.40
CA THR A 297 6.54 10.98 -26.13
C THR A 297 7.67 9.97 -26.39
N PRO A 298 8.49 9.65 -25.38
CA PRO A 298 9.46 8.57 -25.47
C PRO A 298 8.82 7.19 -25.71
N PHE A 299 7.50 7.08 -25.51
CA PHE A 299 6.74 5.83 -25.61
C PHE A 299 6.18 5.59 -27.03
N SER A 300 6.72 6.25 -28.06
CA SER A 300 6.24 6.14 -29.45
C SER A 300 6.28 4.72 -30.03
N LYS A 301 7.06 3.83 -29.42
CA LYS A 301 7.16 2.40 -29.81
C LYS A 301 6.13 1.50 -29.13
N ALA A 302 5.37 2.00 -28.15
CA ALA A 302 4.36 1.21 -27.47
C ALA A 302 3.25 0.79 -28.44
N ASP A 303 2.84 -0.47 -28.36
CA ASP A 303 1.74 -0.98 -29.17
C ASP A 303 0.39 -0.45 -28.67
N VAL A 304 -0.56 -0.25 -29.57
CA VAL A 304 -1.92 0.17 -29.21
C VAL A 304 -2.91 -0.87 -29.71
N ARG A 305 -3.65 -1.46 -28.78
CA ARG A 305 -4.60 -2.55 -29.03
C ARG A 305 -6.01 -2.17 -28.61
N LEU A 306 -7.01 -2.76 -29.25
CA LEU A 306 -8.42 -2.59 -28.91
C LEU A 306 -8.93 -3.78 -28.07
N SER A 307 -9.65 -3.49 -27.00
CA SER A 307 -10.37 -4.52 -26.25
C SER A 307 -11.58 -4.99 -27.02
N ALA A 308 -11.74 -6.31 -27.17
CA ALA A 308 -12.93 -6.91 -27.76
C ALA A 308 -13.98 -7.34 -26.72
N ILE A 309 -13.84 -6.91 -25.46
CA ILE A 309 -14.83 -7.23 -24.43
C ILE A 309 -16.12 -6.47 -24.73
N PRO A 310 -17.28 -7.16 -24.87
CA PRO A 310 -18.56 -6.51 -25.09
C PRO A 310 -19.04 -5.87 -23.78
N PHE A 311 -18.74 -4.61 -23.58
CA PHE A 311 -19.16 -3.86 -22.41
C PHE A 311 -19.94 -2.62 -22.83
N ARG A 312 -21.18 -2.53 -22.40
CA ARG A 312 -22.02 -1.32 -22.49
C ARG A 312 -22.36 -0.89 -21.06
N ARG A 313 -22.20 0.37 -20.78
CA ARG A 313 -22.77 1.01 -19.58
C ARG A 313 -24.22 1.34 -19.82
#